data_63e05609a74eb4ad0fc2f954cac52ab1
#
_entry.id   63e05609a74eb4ad0fc2f954cac52ab1
#
_cell.length_a   1.000
_cell.length_b   1.000
_cell.length_c   1.000
_cell.angle_alpha   90.00
_cell.angle_beta   90.00
_cell.angle_gamma   90.00
#
_symmetry.space_group_name_H-M   'P 1'
#
loop_
_entity.id
_entity.type
_entity.pdbx_description
1 polymer ?
#
loop_
_entity_poly.entity_id
_entity_poly.type
_entity_poly.pdbx_seq_one_letter_code
_entity_poly.pdbx_strand_id
1 'polypeptide(L)'
;MLRIKKGDTVKVIAGKDKDKEGKVLSVDTKNSKVLVEGVNMVTKHAKPSAANQNGGIIQKEAPIDISNVMYLHKGQPTRVGFKMEGDKKVRFAKSTGEVIDKPKKGGQ
;
A
#
# COMPACT_ATOMS: atom_id res chain seq x y z
N MET A 1 -10.71 -0.62 11.00
CA MET A 1 -10.63 -0.92 9.57
C MET A 1 -9.66 0.04 8.88
N LEU A 2 -8.81 -0.47 8.03
CA LEU A 2 -7.77 0.34 7.38
C LEU A 2 -8.26 0.92 6.06
N ARG A 3 -7.88 2.17 5.80
CA ARG A 3 -8.15 2.79 4.50
C ARG A 3 -7.30 2.20 3.39
N ILE A 4 -6.07 1.79 3.72
CA ILE A 4 -5.14 1.16 2.78
C ILE A 4 -4.83 -0.24 3.29
N LYS A 5 -4.89 -1.22 2.41
CA LYS A 5 -4.64 -2.63 2.75
C LYS A 5 -3.60 -3.23 1.83
N LYS A 6 -3.00 -4.33 2.27
CA LYS A 6 -2.09 -5.12 1.44
C LYS A 6 -2.77 -5.50 0.13
N GLY A 7 -2.07 -5.31 -0.98
CA GLY A 7 -2.58 -5.60 -2.31
C GLY A 7 -3.22 -4.43 -3.02
N ASP A 8 -3.48 -3.33 -2.30
CA ASP A 8 -4.02 -2.13 -2.93
C ASP A 8 -2.95 -1.47 -3.81
N THR A 9 -3.39 -0.79 -4.86
CA THR A 9 -2.51 0.07 -5.64
C THR A 9 -2.68 1.49 -5.13
N VAL A 10 -1.55 2.16 -4.85
CA VAL A 10 -1.55 3.50 -4.29
C VAL A 10 -0.62 4.41 -5.07
N LYS A 11 -0.83 5.72 -4.93
CA LYS A 11 0.05 6.73 -5.50
C LYS A 11 0.67 7.52 -4.36
N VAL A 12 1.98 7.78 -4.44
CA VAL A 12 2.67 8.61 -3.47
C VAL A 12 2.37 10.06 -3.77
N ILE A 13 1.89 10.79 -2.77
CA ILE A 13 1.44 12.17 -2.94
C ILE A 13 2.40 13.19 -2.32
N ALA A 14 3.41 12.74 -1.58
CA ALA A 14 4.36 13.64 -0.93
C ALA A 14 5.70 12.93 -0.77
N GLY A 15 6.76 13.72 -0.61
CA GLY A 15 8.10 13.23 -0.40
C GLY A 15 8.89 13.06 -1.69
N LYS A 16 10.06 12.42 -1.58
CA LYS A 16 10.98 12.27 -2.71
C LYS A 16 10.42 11.42 -3.86
N ASP A 17 9.48 10.53 -3.55
CA ASP A 17 8.89 9.62 -4.53
C ASP A 17 7.51 10.06 -4.98
N LYS A 18 7.20 11.33 -4.79
CA LYS A 18 5.93 11.90 -5.22
C LYS A 18 5.61 11.51 -6.67
N ASP A 19 4.37 11.14 -6.91
CA ASP A 19 3.83 10.71 -8.20
C ASP A 19 4.17 9.29 -8.61
N LYS A 20 4.94 8.56 -7.81
CA LYS A 20 5.14 7.14 -8.06
C LYS A 20 3.93 6.33 -7.63
N GLU A 21 3.68 5.26 -8.36
CA GLU A 21 2.58 4.35 -8.09
C GLU A 21 3.13 2.96 -7.80
N GLY A 22 2.46 2.23 -6.93
CA GLY A 22 2.90 0.89 -6.63
C GLY A 22 1.87 0.13 -5.83
N LYS A 23 2.13 -1.15 -5.67
CA LYS A 23 1.27 -2.05 -4.94
C LYS A 23 1.72 -2.13 -3.49
N VAL A 24 0.77 -2.10 -2.57
CA VAL A 24 1.07 -2.19 -1.13
C VAL A 24 1.51 -3.61 -0.81
N LEU A 25 2.71 -3.75 -0.30
CA LEU A 25 3.28 -5.03 0.11
C LEU A 25 2.88 -5.40 1.53
N SER A 26 2.82 -4.41 2.41
CA SER A 26 2.36 -4.64 3.79
C SER A 26 1.96 -3.31 4.42
N VAL A 27 1.21 -3.41 5.51
CA VAL A 27 0.76 -2.24 6.28
C VAL A 27 1.12 -2.46 7.73
N ASP A 28 1.81 -1.49 8.34
CA ASP A 28 2.09 -1.48 9.76
C ASP A 28 1.10 -0.53 10.43
N THR A 29 0.05 -1.10 10.98
CA THR A 29 -1.02 -0.32 11.60
C THR A 29 -0.58 0.36 12.88
N LYS A 30 0.36 -0.25 13.59
CA LYS A 30 0.85 0.28 14.86
C LYS A 30 1.60 1.59 14.67
N ASN A 31 2.42 1.68 13.62
CA ASN A 31 3.25 2.85 13.35
C ASN A 31 2.71 3.71 12.21
N SER A 32 1.56 3.37 11.66
CA SER A 32 0.93 4.08 10.54
C SER A 32 1.88 4.19 9.34
N LYS A 33 2.55 3.09 9.03
CA LYS A 33 3.48 3.00 7.91
C LYS A 33 2.98 1.99 6.89
N VAL A 34 3.42 2.18 5.66
CA VAL A 34 3.05 1.28 4.56
C VAL A 34 4.27 1.00 3.71
N LEU A 35 4.39 -0.25 3.27
CA LEU A 35 5.47 -0.69 2.40
C LEU A 35 4.90 -0.81 0.99
N VAL A 36 5.44 -0.03 0.06
CA VAL A 36 4.93 0.01 -1.32
C VAL A 36 6.02 -0.46 -2.27
N GLU A 37 5.67 -1.37 -3.16
CA GLU A 37 6.59 -1.94 -4.13
C GLU A 37 7.23 -0.84 -4.99
N GLY A 38 8.57 -0.85 -5.06
CA GLY A 38 9.32 0.09 -5.89
C GLY A 38 9.37 1.52 -5.36
N VAL A 39 8.82 1.78 -4.18
CA VAL A 39 8.75 3.11 -3.59
C VAL A 39 9.63 3.19 -2.36
N ASN A 40 10.29 4.34 -2.17
CA ASN A 40 11.18 4.61 -1.04
C ASN A 40 12.28 3.56 -0.94
N MET A 41 12.92 3.28 -2.08
CA MET A 41 13.98 2.30 -2.13
C MET A 41 15.20 2.79 -1.36
N VAL A 42 15.73 1.92 -0.53
CA VAL A 42 16.95 2.19 0.22
C VAL A 42 17.97 1.10 -0.07
N THR A 43 19.23 1.49 0.00
CA THR A 43 20.34 0.56 -0.22
C THR A 43 20.84 0.09 1.13
N LYS A 44 20.92 -1.22 1.30
CA LYS A 44 21.46 -1.82 2.52
C LYS A 44 22.65 -2.69 2.16
N HIS A 45 23.66 -2.67 3.03
CA HIS A 45 24.79 -3.57 2.91
C HIS A 45 24.47 -4.85 3.66
N ALA A 46 24.43 -5.96 2.92
CA ALA A 46 24.17 -7.26 3.51
C ALA A 46 25.49 -7.91 3.93
N LYS A 47 25.55 -8.41 5.15
CA LYS A 47 26.71 -9.16 5.61
C LYS A 47 26.66 -10.57 5.05
N PRO A 48 27.82 -11.18 4.72
CA PRO A 48 27.84 -12.58 4.32
C PRO A 48 27.25 -13.47 5.42
N SER A 49 26.46 -14.44 4.99
CA SER A 49 25.81 -15.37 5.92
C SER A 49 25.56 -16.69 5.21
N ALA A 50 25.04 -17.66 5.91
CA ALA A 50 24.69 -18.94 5.31
C ALA A 50 23.67 -18.78 4.18
N ALA A 51 22.79 -17.81 4.29
CA ALA A 51 21.77 -17.54 3.27
C ALA A 51 22.27 -16.60 2.16
N ASN A 52 23.29 -15.79 2.47
CA ASN A 52 23.84 -14.81 1.53
C ASN A 52 25.36 -14.77 1.69
N GLN A 53 26.00 -15.76 1.12
CA GLN A 53 27.45 -15.98 1.30
C GLN A 53 28.29 -14.87 0.71
N ASN A 54 27.82 -14.21 -0.32
CA ASN A 54 28.60 -13.17 -0.98
C ASN A 54 28.44 -11.81 -0.34
N GLY A 55 27.44 -11.65 0.52
CA GLY A 55 27.10 -10.34 1.04
C GLY A 55 26.66 -9.42 -0.09
N GLY A 56 26.90 -8.13 0.07
CA GLY A 56 26.71 -7.19 -1.02
C GLY A 56 25.70 -6.10 -0.69
N ILE A 57 25.28 -5.42 -1.74
CA ILE A 57 24.36 -4.29 -1.65
C ILE A 57 22.98 -4.75 -2.09
N ILE A 58 22.00 -4.56 -1.23
CA ILE A 58 20.62 -4.94 -1.47
C ILE A 58 19.76 -3.68 -1.52
N GLN A 59 18.95 -3.55 -2.56
CA GLN A 59 17.93 -2.51 -2.62
C GLN A 59 16.62 -3.07 -2.11
N LYS A 60 16.00 -2.35 -1.21
CA LYS A 60 14.78 -2.80 -0.56
C LYS A 60 13.88 -1.62 -0.28
N GLU A 61 12.59 -1.85 -0.34
CA GLU A 61 11.61 -0.82 0.02
C GLU A 61 11.69 -0.52 1.51
N ALA A 62 11.62 0.75 1.86
CA ALA A 62 11.49 1.18 3.24
C ALA A 62 10.07 1.67 3.48
N PRO A 63 9.55 1.52 4.71
CA PRO A 63 8.20 1.99 5.02
C PRO A 63 8.08 3.50 4.84
N ILE A 64 6.91 3.93 4.39
CA ILE A 64 6.57 5.34 4.30
C ILE A 64 5.31 5.61 5.12
N ASP A 65 5.12 6.87 5.49
CA ASP A 65 3.95 7.26 6.26
C ASP A 65 2.70 7.03 5.41
N ILE A 66 1.68 6.42 6.01
CA ILE A 66 0.46 6.08 5.29
C ILE A 66 -0.27 7.34 4.78
N SER A 67 -0.05 8.49 5.42
CA SER A 67 -0.61 9.76 4.97
C SER A 67 0.01 10.26 3.68
N ASN A 68 1.16 9.71 3.28
CA ASN A 68 1.86 10.11 2.07
C ASN A 68 1.41 9.34 0.82
N VAL A 69 0.40 8.47 0.95
CA VAL A 69 -0.13 7.71 -0.19
C VAL A 69 -1.63 7.88 -0.29
N MET A 70 -2.15 7.74 -1.51
CA MET A 70 -3.59 7.72 -1.75
C MET A 70 -3.95 6.47 -2.56
N TYR A 71 -5.13 5.93 -2.27
CA TYR A 71 -5.64 4.79 -3.01
C TYR A 71 -5.86 5.17 -4.48
N LEU A 72 -5.41 4.31 -5.39
CA LEU A 72 -5.69 4.48 -6.81
C LEU A 72 -6.92 3.66 -7.19
N HIS A 73 -7.96 4.33 -7.65
CA HIS A 73 -9.17 3.70 -8.14
C HIS A 73 -9.26 3.96 -9.64
N LYS A 74 -9.11 2.89 -10.41
CA LYS A 74 -9.11 2.97 -11.87
C LYS A 74 -8.09 4.00 -12.40
N GLY A 75 -6.91 4.04 -11.76
CA GLY A 75 -5.83 4.93 -12.16
C GLY A 75 -5.94 6.36 -11.62
N GLN A 76 -6.97 6.66 -10.82
CA GLN A 76 -7.17 7.99 -10.25
C GLN A 76 -6.94 7.97 -8.75
N PRO A 77 -6.12 8.89 -8.21
CA PRO A 77 -5.97 8.99 -6.76
C PRO A 77 -7.29 9.43 -6.14
N THR A 78 -7.67 8.74 -5.08
CA THR A 78 -8.89 9.07 -4.37
C THR A 78 -8.72 8.81 -2.89
N ARG A 79 -9.49 9.52 -2.08
CA ARG A 79 -9.58 9.23 -0.66
C ARG A 79 -10.54 8.07 -0.47
N VAL A 80 -10.29 7.33 0.60
CA VAL A 80 -11.10 6.15 0.94
C VAL A 80 -11.99 6.51 2.12
N GLY A 81 -13.28 6.24 1.98
CA GLY A 81 -14.23 6.35 3.06
C GLY A 81 -14.79 4.98 3.40
N PHE A 82 -15.61 4.93 4.44
CA PHE A 82 -16.24 3.70 4.89
C PHE A 82 -17.74 3.84 4.87
N LYS A 83 -18.43 2.78 4.47
CA LYS A 83 -19.90 2.74 4.56
C LYS A 83 -20.35 1.32 4.87
N MET A 84 -21.59 1.19 5.27
CA MET A 84 -22.18 -0.12 5.56
C MET A 84 -22.84 -0.67 4.30
N GLU A 85 -22.50 -1.92 4.02
CA GLU A 85 -23.10 -2.66 2.92
C GLU A 85 -23.73 -3.90 3.53
N GLY A 86 -25.03 -3.81 3.81
CA GLY A 86 -25.68 -4.81 4.64
C GLY A 86 -25.09 -4.77 6.06
N ASP A 87 -24.61 -5.89 6.54
CA ASP A 87 -24.01 -6.00 7.86
C ASP A 87 -22.52 -5.74 7.90
N LYS A 88 -21.92 -5.44 6.76
CA LYS A 88 -20.47 -5.30 6.67
C LYS A 88 -20.07 -3.88 6.36
N LYS A 89 -18.98 -3.46 7.00
CA LYS A 89 -18.34 -2.17 6.72
C LYS A 89 -17.39 -2.36 5.55
N VAL A 90 -17.55 -1.56 4.52
CA VAL A 90 -16.73 -1.64 3.31
C VAL A 90 -16.11 -0.29 3.02
N ARG A 91 -15.01 -0.33 2.26
CA ARG A 91 -14.36 0.89 1.78
C ARG A 91 -14.99 1.32 0.46
N PHE A 92 -15.03 2.61 0.26
CA PHE A 92 -15.49 3.16 -1.03
C PHE A 92 -14.58 4.31 -1.48
N ALA A 93 -14.49 4.51 -2.78
CA ALA A 93 -13.74 5.61 -3.37
C ALA A 93 -14.58 6.87 -3.31
N LYS A 94 -14.13 7.87 -2.54
CA LYS A 94 -14.91 9.09 -2.36
C LYS A 94 -15.10 9.88 -3.65
N SER A 95 -14.16 9.76 -4.59
CA SER A 95 -14.25 10.49 -5.85
C SER A 95 -15.37 9.99 -6.75
N THR A 96 -15.68 8.70 -6.69
CA THR A 96 -16.70 8.08 -7.56
C THR A 96 -17.88 7.51 -6.80
N GLY A 97 -17.72 7.28 -5.49
CA GLY A 97 -18.74 6.61 -4.68
C GLY A 97 -18.76 5.10 -4.83
N GLU A 98 -17.87 4.54 -5.63
CA GLU A 98 -17.85 3.11 -5.87
C GLU A 98 -17.26 2.35 -4.70
N VAL A 99 -17.82 1.18 -4.39
CA VAL A 99 -17.33 0.31 -3.33
C VAL A 99 -16.04 -0.36 -3.79
N ILE A 100 -15.01 -0.27 -2.95
CA ILE A 100 -13.69 -0.89 -3.20
C ILE A 100 -13.72 -2.35 -2.75
N ASP A 101 -14.20 -2.61 -1.54
CA ASP A 101 -14.20 -3.93 -0.93
C ASP A 101 -15.50 -4.66 -1.22
N LYS A 102 -15.75 -4.99 -2.47
CA LYS A 102 -16.95 -5.74 -2.82
C LYS A 102 -16.86 -7.14 -2.22
N PRO A 103 -17.91 -7.60 -1.53
CA PRO A 103 -17.92 -8.97 -1.06
C PRO A 103 -17.86 -9.92 -2.23
N LYS A 104 -17.01 -10.94 -2.11
CA LYS A 104 -16.96 -11.99 -3.14
C LYS A 104 -18.20 -12.84 -3.03
N LYS A 105 -18.81 -13.15 -4.16
CA LYS A 105 -19.89 -14.10 -4.19
C LYS A 105 -19.31 -15.49 -3.91
N GLY A 106 -20.10 -16.31 -3.24
CA GLY A 106 -19.69 -17.67 -2.97
C GLY A 106 -19.30 -18.40 -4.25
N GLY A 107 -18.22 -19.16 -4.19
CA GLY A 107 -17.75 -19.92 -5.34
C GLY A 107 -16.90 -19.16 -6.32
N GLN A 108 -16.56 -17.95 -6.01
CA GLN A 108 -15.69 -17.13 -6.88
C GLN A 108 -14.35 -16.87 -6.26
#